data_9a910c55cd2d84a9251cb80ac75000dd
#
_entry.id   9a910c55cd2d84a9251cb80ac75000dd
#
_cell.length_a   1.000
_cell.length_b   1.000
_cell.length_c   1.000
_cell.angle_alpha   90.00
_cell.angle_beta   90.00
_cell.angle_gamma   90.00
#
_symmetry.space_group_name_H-M   'P 1'
#
loop_
_entity.id
_entity.type
_entity.pdbx_description
1 polymer ?
#
loop_
_entity_poly.entity_id
_entity_poly.type
_entity_poly.pdbx_seq_one_letter_code
_entity_poly.pdbx_strand_id
1 'polypeptide(L)'
;IANFAFETAVVFYNAMLPDIAPGRKIGRLSGWGWGLGYFGGLCCLAVTLVGFVQTETPWFGLSKDLSEHLRATPVLVALWFAVFSVPLFIFTPDKPATKKALSAAVSDGLATLFATFRKIRDYRQIARYLLARMIYTDGINTLFAFGGIYAVGSFGFSFAELIQFGIAINVAAGIGAFGFAWLDDKIGPKKVIYIALAGLIILGATLLIIQDKEMFWVFGVPLGLFVGPAQSASRSLMAHIAPPALRTEMFGLYAF
;
A
#
# COMPACT_ATOMS: atom_id res chain seq x y z
N ILE A 1 17.22 -5.46 4.17
CA ILE A 1 16.91 -6.76 3.54
C ILE A 1 15.40 -6.99 3.53
N ALA A 2 14.69 -6.92 4.69
CA ALA A 2 13.25 -7.21 4.78
C ALA A 2 12.41 -6.32 3.84
N ASN A 3 12.62 -5.00 3.82
CA ASN A 3 11.91 -4.09 2.94
C ASN A 3 12.15 -4.42 1.45
N PHE A 4 13.39 -4.73 1.08
CA PHE A 4 13.70 -5.10 -0.30
C PHE A 4 12.96 -6.40 -0.72
N ALA A 5 12.95 -7.41 0.14
CA ALA A 5 12.23 -8.65 -0.10
C ALA A 5 10.71 -8.43 -0.21
N PHE A 6 10.15 -7.58 0.66
CA PHE A 6 8.75 -7.19 0.63
C PHE A 6 8.37 -6.47 -0.66
N GLU A 7 9.10 -5.42 -1.04
CA GLU A 7 8.84 -4.68 -2.27
C GLU A 7 8.95 -5.58 -3.52
N THR A 8 9.94 -6.49 -3.54
CA THR A 8 10.06 -7.47 -4.63
C THR A 8 8.85 -8.39 -4.68
N ALA A 9 8.37 -8.91 -3.55
CA ALA A 9 7.17 -9.73 -3.49
C ALA A 9 5.93 -8.97 -3.97
N VAL A 10 5.80 -7.69 -3.59
CA VAL A 10 4.70 -6.81 -4.02
C VAL A 10 4.68 -6.60 -5.54
N VAL A 11 5.84 -6.52 -6.20
CA VAL A 11 5.92 -6.44 -7.68
C VAL A 11 5.25 -7.65 -8.32
N PHE A 12 5.64 -8.86 -7.90
CA PHE A 12 5.04 -10.09 -8.44
C PHE A 12 3.56 -10.20 -8.10
N TYR A 13 3.19 -9.93 -6.86
CA TYR A 13 1.79 -9.91 -6.42
C TYR A 13 0.92 -8.95 -7.28
N ASN A 14 1.41 -7.76 -7.55
CA ASN A 14 0.71 -6.79 -8.37
C ASN A 14 0.62 -7.24 -9.85
N ALA A 15 1.67 -7.86 -10.39
CA ALA A 15 1.70 -8.35 -11.75
C ALA A 15 0.71 -9.50 -12.01
N MET A 16 0.33 -10.25 -10.97
CA MET A 16 -0.67 -11.33 -11.05
C MET A 16 -2.12 -10.81 -11.12
N LEU A 17 -2.38 -9.56 -10.72
CA LEU A 17 -3.73 -9.00 -10.63
C LEU A 17 -4.55 -9.17 -11.95
N PRO A 18 -4.02 -8.89 -13.16
CA PRO A 18 -4.78 -9.09 -14.39
C PRO A 18 -5.03 -10.55 -14.76
N ASP A 19 -4.22 -11.48 -14.22
CA ASP A 19 -4.39 -12.91 -14.47
C ASP A 19 -5.46 -13.53 -13.57
N ILE A 20 -5.68 -12.94 -12.39
CA ILE A 20 -6.68 -13.39 -11.39
C ILE A 20 -8.03 -12.71 -11.61
N ALA A 21 -8.05 -11.44 -12.03
CA ALA A 21 -9.26 -10.67 -12.20
C ALA A 21 -9.75 -10.68 -13.65
N PRO A 22 -11.03 -11.03 -13.92
CA PRO A 22 -11.63 -10.76 -15.22
C PRO A 22 -11.60 -9.25 -15.50
N GLY A 23 -11.26 -8.83 -16.74
CA GLY A 23 -10.93 -7.45 -17.12
C GLY A 23 -11.83 -6.34 -16.55
N ARG A 24 -13.14 -6.59 -16.43
CA ARG A 24 -14.11 -5.60 -15.87
C ARG A 24 -14.14 -5.53 -14.34
N LYS A 25 -13.39 -6.38 -13.62
CA LYS A 25 -13.39 -6.46 -12.14
C LYS A 25 -12.02 -6.18 -11.52
N ILE A 26 -11.07 -5.68 -12.30
CA ILE A 26 -9.71 -5.38 -11.83
C ILE A 26 -9.74 -4.32 -10.73
N GLY A 27 -10.53 -3.25 -10.90
CA GLY A 27 -10.68 -2.18 -9.92
C GLY A 27 -11.24 -2.71 -8.60
N ARG A 28 -12.29 -3.52 -8.68
CA ARG A 28 -12.92 -4.13 -7.50
C ARG A 28 -11.96 -5.04 -6.74
N LEU A 29 -11.26 -5.92 -7.44
CA LEU A 29 -10.29 -6.82 -6.80
C LEU A 29 -9.10 -6.05 -6.22
N SER A 30 -8.62 -5.02 -6.93
CA SER A 30 -7.58 -4.13 -6.44
C SER A 30 -8.01 -3.41 -5.15
N GLY A 31 -9.18 -2.79 -5.15
CA GLY A 31 -9.69 -2.05 -3.99
C GLY A 31 -9.97 -2.94 -2.79
N TRP A 32 -10.57 -4.11 -3.02
CA TRP A 32 -10.79 -5.08 -1.94
C TRP A 32 -9.49 -5.62 -1.36
N GLY A 33 -8.49 -5.91 -2.21
CA GLY A 33 -7.17 -6.34 -1.73
C GLY A 33 -6.50 -5.29 -0.85
N TRP A 34 -6.56 -4.01 -1.23
CA TRP A 34 -6.07 -2.92 -0.40
C TRP A 34 -6.88 -2.75 0.89
N GLY A 35 -8.22 -2.78 0.81
CA GLY A 35 -9.10 -2.67 1.97
C GLY A 35 -8.87 -3.79 2.99
N LEU A 36 -8.75 -5.04 2.52
CA LEU A 36 -8.40 -6.17 3.37
C LEU A 36 -6.99 -6.03 3.96
N GLY A 37 -6.05 -5.45 3.21
CA GLY A 37 -4.70 -5.15 3.71
C GLY A 37 -4.72 -4.18 4.88
N TYR A 38 -5.49 -3.08 4.78
CA TYR A 38 -5.69 -2.14 5.90
C TYR A 38 -6.33 -2.82 7.11
N PHE A 39 -7.38 -3.61 6.88
CA PHE A 39 -8.04 -4.37 7.96
C PHE A 39 -7.08 -5.38 8.62
N GLY A 40 -6.35 -6.16 7.82
CA GLY A 40 -5.37 -7.12 8.32
C GLY A 40 -4.25 -6.46 9.12
N GLY A 41 -3.76 -5.30 8.65
CA GLY A 41 -2.77 -4.51 9.37
C GLY A 41 -3.28 -4.01 10.72
N LEU A 42 -4.52 -3.51 10.77
CA LEU A 42 -5.18 -3.08 12.02
C LEU A 42 -5.39 -4.24 12.99
N CYS A 43 -5.79 -5.42 12.50
CA CYS A 43 -5.89 -6.62 13.32
C CYS A 43 -4.54 -7.03 13.91
N CYS A 44 -3.49 -7.04 13.10
CA CYS A 44 -2.13 -7.33 13.58
C CYS A 44 -1.66 -6.32 14.63
N LEU A 45 -1.94 -5.03 14.40
CA LEU A 45 -1.65 -3.96 15.36
C LEU A 45 -2.41 -4.16 16.67
N ALA A 46 -3.70 -4.50 16.61
CA ALA A 46 -4.51 -4.77 17.80
C ALA A 46 -3.97 -5.94 18.60
N VAL A 47 -3.62 -7.05 17.94
CA VAL A 47 -2.99 -8.22 18.57
C VAL A 47 -1.66 -7.83 19.23
N THR A 48 -0.85 -7.02 18.54
CA THR A 48 0.42 -6.52 19.07
C THR A 48 0.21 -5.67 20.32
N LEU A 49 -0.72 -4.73 20.27
CA LEU A 49 -0.99 -3.81 21.39
C LEU A 49 -1.53 -4.58 22.61
N VAL A 50 -2.54 -5.41 22.43
CA VAL A 50 -3.20 -6.12 23.52
C VAL A 50 -2.32 -7.24 24.07
N GLY A 51 -1.64 -7.99 23.21
CA GLY A 51 -0.88 -9.17 23.63
C GLY A 51 0.52 -8.86 24.14
N PHE A 52 1.15 -7.79 23.65
CA PHE A 52 2.57 -7.56 23.94
C PHE A 52 2.87 -6.20 24.56
N VAL A 53 2.19 -5.12 24.13
CA VAL A 53 2.61 -3.75 24.49
C VAL A 53 1.87 -3.21 25.71
N GLN A 54 0.53 -3.25 25.71
CA GLN A 54 -0.31 -2.64 26.72
C GLN A 54 -0.51 -3.51 27.98
N THR A 55 -0.45 -4.83 27.83
CA THR A 55 -0.64 -5.77 28.96
C THR A 55 0.50 -5.66 29.97
N GLU A 56 0.20 -5.78 31.25
CA GLU A 56 1.23 -5.85 32.32
C GLU A 56 2.03 -7.15 32.24
N THR A 57 1.37 -8.23 31.85
CA THR A 57 1.97 -9.55 31.64
C THR A 57 1.92 -9.89 30.15
N PRO A 58 2.99 -9.60 29.38
CA PRO A 58 3.04 -9.95 27.96
C PRO A 58 2.86 -11.45 27.73
N TRP A 59 2.22 -11.81 26.62
CA TRP A 59 2.04 -13.19 26.24
C TRP A 59 3.38 -13.93 26.20
N PHE A 60 3.33 -15.24 26.47
CA PHE A 60 4.50 -16.12 26.53
C PHE A 60 5.49 -15.79 27.66
N GLY A 61 5.11 -14.98 28.66
CA GLY A 61 5.97 -14.64 29.80
C GLY A 61 7.17 -13.76 29.43
N LEU A 62 7.06 -12.97 28.36
CA LEU A 62 8.14 -12.09 27.89
C LEU A 62 8.39 -10.94 28.87
N SER A 63 9.67 -10.66 29.15
CA SER A 63 10.06 -9.61 30.06
C SER A 63 9.88 -8.22 29.46
N LYS A 64 9.28 -7.29 30.25
CA LYS A 64 9.23 -5.87 29.90
C LYS A 64 10.55 -5.17 30.15
N ASP A 65 11.26 -5.54 31.22
CA ASP A 65 12.52 -4.91 31.61
C ASP A 65 13.61 -5.12 30.55
N LEU A 66 13.61 -6.30 29.90
CA LEU A 66 14.54 -6.63 28.82
C LEU A 66 13.98 -6.26 27.42
N SER A 67 12.83 -5.57 27.34
CA SER A 67 12.15 -5.21 26.10
C SER A 67 11.87 -6.42 25.16
N GLU A 68 11.77 -7.63 25.72
CA GLU A 68 11.53 -8.86 24.94
C GLU A 68 10.16 -8.81 24.24
N HIS A 69 9.15 -8.25 24.89
CA HIS A 69 7.81 -8.03 24.35
C HIS A 69 7.82 -7.18 23.07
N LEU A 70 8.71 -6.16 22.98
CA LEU A 70 8.87 -5.36 21.76
C LEU A 70 9.65 -6.11 20.69
N ARG A 71 10.66 -6.89 21.08
CA ARG A 71 11.46 -7.72 20.15
C ARG A 71 10.66 -8.89 19.57
N ALA A 72 9.59 -9.33 20.21
CA ALA A 72 8.69 -10.35 19.70
C ALA A 72 7.76 -9.82 18.59
N THR A 73 7.51 -8.50 18.50
CA THR A 73 6.58 -7.95 17.53
C THR A 73 6.99 -8.19 16.06
N PRO A 74 8.26 -8.07 15.63
CA PRO A 74 8.67 -8.46 14.28
C PRO A 74 8.43 -9.95 13.97
N VAL A 75 8.56 -10.82 14.97
CA VAL A 75 8.30 -12.27 14.82
C VAL A 75 6.80 -12.50 14.60
N LEU A 76 5.93 -11.82 15.37
CA LEU A 76 4.49 -11.86 15.15
C LEU A 76 4.13 -11.40 13.74
N VAL A 77 4.69 -10.27 13.29
CA VAL A 77 4.44 -9.74 11.93
C VAL A 77 4.90 -10.73 10.85
N ALA A 78 6.05 -11.39 11.04
CA ALA A 78 6.54 -12.40 10.11
C ALA A 78 5.60 -13.61 10.04
N LEU A 79 5.12 -14.11 11.18
CA LEU A 79 4.14 -15.20 11.25
C LEU A 79 2.80 -14.79 10.63
N TRP A 80 2.32 -13.58 10.93
CA TRP A 80 1.11 -13.03 10.34
C TRP A 80 1.20 -13.00 8.82
N PHE A 81 2.29 -12.46 8.30
CA PHE A 81 2.54 -12.40 6.86
C PHE A 81 2.62 -13.82 6.25
N ALA A 82 3.33 -14.75 6.90
CA ALA A 82 3.44 -16.13 6.43
C ALA A 82 2.07 -16.81 6.36
N VAL A 83 1.26 -16.74 7.41
CA VAL A 83 -0.07 -17.37 7.47
C VAL A 83 -1.00 -16.81 6.40
N PHE A 84 -1.09 -15.47 6.27
CA PHE A 84 -1.99 -14.84 5.32
C PHE A 84 -1.49 -14.87 3.87
N SER A 85 -0.24 -15.23 3.63
CA SER A 85 0.27 -15.49 2.27
C SER A 85 0.00 -16.93 1.79
N VAL A 86 -0.29 -17.88 2.68
CA VAL A 86 -0.57 -19.28 2.32
C VAL A 86 -1.63 -19.41 1.22
N PRO A 87 -2.78 -18.71 1.26
CA PRO A 87 -3.80 -18.81 0.21
C PRO A 87 -3.27 -18.45 -1.18
N LEU A 88 -2.31 -17.52 -1.26
CA LEU A 88 -1.69 -17.16 -2.54
C LEU A 88 -0.99 -18.37 -3.17
N PHE A 89 -0.23 -19.12 -2.37
CA PHE A 89 0.49 -20.31 -2.86
C PHE A 89 -0.41 -21.50 -3.17
N ILE A 90 -1.55 -21.62 -2.47
CA ILE A 90 -2.48 -22.76 -2.68
C ILE A 90 -3.41 -22.50 -3.87
N PHE A 91 -3.93 -21.28 -4.03
CA PHE A 91 -5.03 -20.99 -4.95
C PHE A 91 -4.61 -20.26 -6.22
N THR A 92 -3.37 -19.75 -6.29
CA THR A 92 -2.94 -19.05 -7.49
C THR A 92 -2.17 -20.00 -8.42
N PRO A 93 -2.61 -20.16 -9.69
CA PRO A 93 -1.93 -21.04 -10.63
C PRO A 93 -0.55 -20.49 -10.98
N ASP A 94 0.45 -21.35 -10.93
CA ASP A 94 1.81 -21.04 -11.35
C ASP A 94 1.93 -21.04 -12.88
N LYS A 95 2.78 -20.14 -13.39
CA LYS A 95 3.23 -20.22 -14.77
C LYS A 95 4.28 -21.31 -14.92
N PRO A 96 4.36 -21.99 -16.09
CA PRO A 96 5.36 -23.05 -16.31
C PRO A 96 6.77 -22.56 -15.95
N ALA A 97 7.44 -23.31 -15.09
CA ALA A 97 8.79 -22.97 -14.66
C ALA A 97 9.77 -23.02 -15.85
N THR A 98 10.49 -21.94 -16.07
CA THR A 98 11.63 -21.96 -16.99
C THR A 98 12.78 -22.70 -16.31
N LYS A 99 13.32 -23.75 -16.95
CA LYS A 99 14.47 -24.52 -16.44
C LYS A 99 15.80 -23.75 -16.53
N LYS A 100 15.78 -22.43 -16.31
CA LYS A 100 16.99 -21.60 -16.34
C LYS A 100 17.68 -21.61 -14.97
N ALA A 101 19.00 -21.60 -14.95
CA ALA A 101 19.77 -21.39 -13.74
C ALA A 101 19.44 -20.02 -13.13
N LEU A 102 19.41 -19.90 -11.81
CA LEU A 102 19.05 -18.66 -11.10
C LEU A 102 19.90 -17.46 -11.53
N SER A 103 21.20 -17.66 -11.72
CA SER A 103 22.12 -16.61 -12.18
C SER A 103 21.78 -16.10 -13.59
N ALA A 104 21.41 -16.99 -14.50
CA ALA A 104 20.97 -16.65 -15.85
C ALA A 104 19.61 -15.92 -15.80
N ALA A 105 18.67 -16.37 -14.95
CA ALA A 105 17.39 -15.72 -14.79
C ALA A 105 17.52 -14.28 -14.25
N VAL A 106 18.42 -14.04 -13.28
CA VAL A 106 18.72 -12.70 -12.75
C VAL A 106 19.35 -11.82 -13.82
N SER A 107 20.36 -12.32 -14.55
CA SER A 107 21.02 -11.60 -15.64
C SER A 107 20.04 -11.21 -16.74
N ASP A 108 19.22 -12.17 -17.19
CA ASP A 108 18.19 -11.94 -18.21
C ASP A 108 17.14 -10.93 -17.72
N GLY A 109 16.74 -11.03 -16.45
CA GLY A 109 15.79 -10.11 -15.84
C GLY A 109 16.33 -8.68 -15.81
N LEU A 110 17.56 -8.47 -15.40
CA LEU A 110 18.22 -7.16 -15.42
C LEU A 110 18.36 -6.63 -16.85
N ALA A 111 18.82 -7.48 -17.79
CA ALA A 111 18.94 -7.10 -19.20
C ALA A 111 17.58 -6.68 -19.79
N THR A 112 16.52 -7.42 -19.47
CA THR A 112 15.15 -7.09 -19.89
C THR A 112 14.67 -5.78 -19.26
N LEU A 113 14.93 -5.56 -17.98
CA LEU A 113 14.58 -4.32 -17.29
C LEU A 113 15.25 -3.11 -17.96
N PHE A 114 16.56 -3.18 -18.21
CA PHE A 114 17.29 -2.11 -18.91
C PHE A 114 16.80 -1.91 -20.35
N ALA A 115 16.48 -2.98 -21.06
CA ALA A 115 15.92 -2.90 -22.40
C ALA A 115 14.54 -2.23 -22.40
N THR A 116 13.69 -2.57 -21.43
CA THR A 116 12.36 -1.97 -21.23
C THR A 116 12.49 -0.51 -20.86
N PHE A 117 13.41 -0.15 -19.97
CA PHE A 117 13.69 1.25 -19.62
C PHE A 117 14.14 2.07 -20.83
N ARG A 118 14.98 1.49 -21.70
CA ARG A 118 15.41 2.15 -22.96
C ARG A 118 14.27 2.31 -23.95
N LYS A 119 13.31 1.35 -23.98
CA LYS A 119 12.13 1.35 -24.83
C LYS A 119 10.92 2.08 -24.21
N ILE A 120 11.01 2.58 -22.99
CA ILE A 120 9.89 3.25 -22.31
C ILE A 120 9.35 4.44 -23.10
N ARG A 121 10.18 5.03 -23.96
CA ARG A 121 9.78 6.09 -24.89
C ARG A 121 8.72 5.65 -25.90
N ASP A 122 8.70 4.37 -26.27
CA ASP A 122 7.71 3.80 -27.19
C ASP A 122 6.36 3.67 -26.48
N TYR A 123 6.37 3.59 -25.14
CA TYR A 123 5.19 3.52 -24.26
C TYR A 123 4.90 4.87 -23.58
N ARG A 124 4.83 5.94 -24.35
CA ARG A 124 4.71 7.34 -23.84
C ARG A 124 3.60 7.51 -22.79
N GLN A 125 2.47 6.81 -22.93
CA GLN A 125 1.37 6.91 -21.98
C GLN A 125 1.73 6.28 -20.63
N ILE A 126 2.40 5.13 -20.65
CA ILE A 126 2.87 4.45 -19.42
C ILE A 126 3.96 5.31 -18.77
N ALA A 127 4.93 5.83 -19.53
CA ALA A 127 5.98 6.69 -19.02
C ALA A 127 5.41 7.94 -18.32
N ARG A 128 4.43 8.61 -18.94
CA ARG A 128 3.74 9.76 -18.33
C ARG A 128 3.00 9.39 -17.05
N TYR A 129 2.35 8.23 -17.06
CA TYR A 129 1.65 7.74 -15.89
C TYR A 129 2.63 7.42 -14.74
N LEU A 130 3.72 6.71 -15.01
CA LEU A 130 4.74 6.38 -14.02
C LEU A 130 5.36 7.64 -13.40
N LEU A 131 5.68 8.64 -14.23
CA LEU A 131 6.20 9.92 -13.74
C LEU A 131 5.17 10.66 -12.85
N ALA A 132 3.92 10.72 -13.29
CA ALA A 132 2.85 11.33 -12.49
C ALA A 132 2.66 10.58 -11.17
N ARG A 133 2.68 9.22 -11.22
CA ARG A 133 2.58 8.38 -10.04
C ARG A 133 3.72 8.63 -9.06
N MET A 134 4.94 8.68 -9.53
CA MET A 134 6.11 8.99 -8.70
C MET A 134 5.89 10.28 -7.90
N ILE A 135 5.47 11.35 -8.59
CA ILE A 135 5.26 12.67 -7.96
C ILE A 135 4.15 12.62 -6.89
N TYR A 136 2.97 12.07 -7.22
CA TYR A 136 1.89 12.08 -6.22
C TYR A 136 2.08 11.04 -5.11
N THR A 137 2.79 9.94 -5.36
CA THR A 137 3.13 8.96 -4.32
C THR A 137 4.12 9.56 -3.32
N ASP A 138 5.12 10.31 -3.79
CA ASP A 138 6.02 11.08 -2.92
C ASP A 138 5.24 12.09 -2.07
N GLY A 139 4.26 12.78 -2.67
CA GLY A 139 3.37 13.67 -1.94
C GLY A 139 2.57 12.95 -0.84
N ILE A 140 2.01 11.78 -1.14
CA ILE A 140 1.29 10.97 -0.17
C ILE A 140 2.23 10.48 0.95
N ASN A 141 3.41 9.98 0.60
CA ASN A 141 4.41 9.51 1.57
C ASN A 141 4.88 10.65 2.47
N THR A 142 5.09 11.84 1.89
CA THR A 142 5.44 13.06 2.64
C THR A 142 4.31 13.45 3.60
N LEU A 143 3.06 13.40 3.17
CA LEU A 143 1.91 13.67 4.01
C LEU A 143 1.89 12.75 5.25
N PHE A 144 2.16 11.47 5.08
CA PHE A 144 2.24 10.52 6.20
C PHE A 144 3.47 10.73 7.07
N ALA A 145 4.64 10.95 6.49
CA ALA A 145 5.88 11.14 7.23
C ALA A 145 5.86 12.41 8.10
N PHE A 146 5.36 13.50 7.54
CA PHE A 146 5.33 14.79 8.23
C PHE A 146 4.00 15.08 8.94
N GLY A 147 2.90 14.42 8.58
CA GLY A 147 1.59 14.63 9.19
C GLY A 147 1.57 14.40 10.69
N GLY A 148 2.27 13.37 11.17
CA GLY A 148 2.42 13.10 12.60
C GLY A 148 3.25 14.18 13.31
N ILE A 149 4.36 14.62 12.70
CA ILE A 149 5.20 15.70 13.24
C ILE A 149 4.40 17.01 13.31
N TYR A 150 3.63 17.31 12.29
CA TYR A 150 2.77 18.48 12.22
C TYR A 150 1.66 18.44 13.27
N ALA A 151 1.01 17.28 13.46
CA ALA A 151 -0.02 17.08 14.48
C ALA A 151 0.53 17.32 15.90
N VAL A 152 1.71 16.80 16.20
CA VAL A 152 2.36 17.01 17.52
C VAL A 152 2.84 18.45 17.65
N GLY A 153 3.56 18.98 16.67
CA GLY A 153 4.21 20.28 16.77
C GLY A 153 3.25 21.47 16.75
N SER A 154 2.18 21.39 15.94
CA SER A 154 1.25 22.51 15.75
C SER A 154 -0.03 22.40 16.58
N PHE A 155 -0.48 21.17 16.88
CA PHE A 155 -1.75 20.93 17.58
C PHE A 155 -1.58 20.26 18.96
N GLY A 156 -0.35 19.99 19.38
CA GLY A 156 -0.07 19.41 20.70
C GLY A 156 -0.66 18.02 20.90
N PHE A 157 -0.66 17.18 19.85
CA PHE A 157 -1.10 15.79 19.97
C PHE A 157 -0.19 15.04 20.94
N SER A 158 -0.79 14.34 21.90
CA SER A 158 -0.09 13.34 22.69
C SER A 158 0.25 12.11 21.86
N PHE A 159 1.17 11.29 22.33
CA PHE A 159 1.53 10.04 21.66
C PHE A 159 0.32 9.10 21.49
N ALA A 160 -0.55 9.04 22.50
CA ALA A 160 -1.77 8.23 22.43
C ALA A 160 -2.75 8.75 21.37
N GLU A 161 -2.95 10.06 21.27
CA GLU A 161 -3.79 10.68 20.24
C GLU A 161 -3.22 10.47 18.85
N LEU A 162 -1.89 10.52 18.70
CA LEU A 162 -1.24 10.25 17.42
C LEU A 162 -1.50 8.80 16.94
N ILE A 163 -1.43 7.82 17.85
CA ILE A 163 -1.76 6.43 17.54
C ILE A 163 -3.24 6.30 17.15
N GLN A 164 -4.15 6.90 17.93
CA GLN A 164 -5.58 6.86 17.62
C GLN A 164 -5.89 7.49 16.25
N PHE A 165 -5.27 8.63 15.96
CA PHE A 165 -5.39 9.30 14.67
C PHE A 165 -4.86 8.42 13.53
N GLY A 166 -3.71 7.78 13.71
CA GLY A 166 -3.17 6.81 12.76
C GLY A 166 -4.11 5.64 12.50
N ILE A 167 -4.72 5.08 13.55
CA ILE A 167 -5.73 4.02 13.42
C ILE A 167 -6.94 4.53 12.65
N ALA A 168 -7.47 5.70 12.99
CA ALA A 168 -8.63 6.29 12.34
C ALA A 168 -8.41 6.54 10.85
N ILE A 169 -7.23 7.08 10.47
CA ILE A 169 -6.85 7.24 9.05
C ILE A 169 -6.78 5.89 8.33
N ASN A 170 -6.21 4.86 8.94
CA ASN A 170 -6.12 3.53 8.32
C ASN A 170 -7.50 2.89 8.14
N VAL A 171 -8.41 3.05 9.11
CA VAL A 171 -9.82 2.63 8.98
C VAL A 171 -10.48 3.36 7.81
N ALA A 172 -10.33 4.69 7.75
CA ALA A 172 -10.87 5.49 6.67
C ALA A 172 -10.28 5.07 5.30
N ALA A 173 -8.97 4.75 5.23
CA ALA A 173 -8.33 4.28 4.01
C ALA A 173 -8.87 2.92 3.54
N GLY A 174 -9.12 2.02 4.47
CA GLY A 174 -9.79 0.75 4.18
C GLY A 174 -11.19 0.95 3.62
N ILE A 175 -12.01 1.78 4.29
CA ILE A 175 -13.36 2.13 3.82
C ILE A 175 -13.32 2.77 2.43
N GLY A 176 -12.40 3.72 2.22
CA GLY A 176 -12.18 4.36 0.94
C GLY A 176 -11.82 3.36 -0.16
N ALA A 177 -10.86 2.47 0.11
CA ALA A 177 -10.44 1.45 -0.85
C ALA A 177 -11.60 0.53 -1.24
N PHE A 178 -12.41 0.08 -0.29
CA PHE A 178 -13.61 -0.71 -0.56
C PHE A 178 -14.67 0.07 -1.34
N GLY A 179 -15.01 1.28 -0.89
CA GLY A 179 -16.08 2.08 -1.49
C GLY A 179 -15.77 2.48 -2.94
N PHE A 180 -14.55 2.93 -3.21
CA PHE A 180 -14.12 3.33 -4.55
C PHE A 180 -13.82 2.15 -5.48
N ALA A 181 -13.74 0.93 -4.98
CA ALA A 181 -13.50 -0.27 -5.79
C ALA A 181 -14.57 -0.47 -6.89
N TRP A 182 -15.85 -0.26 -6.54
CA TRP A 182 -16.94 -0.31 -7.52
C TRP A 182 -16.93 0.89 -8.48
N LEU A 183 -16.51 2.04 -7.96
CA LEU A 183 -16.39 3.24 -8.79
C LEU A 183 -15.29 3.09 -9.83
N ASP A 184 -14.16 2.45 -9.47
CA ASP A 184 -13.07 2.12 -10.38
C ASP A 184 -13.56 1.28 -11.56
N ASP A 185 -14.30 0.20 -11.30
CA ASP A 185 -14.89 -0.63 -12.36
C ASP A 185 -15.91 0.13 -13.23
N LYS A 186 -16.61 1.12 -12.66
CA LYS A 186 -17.70 1.85 -13.34
C LYS A 186 -17.23 3.03 -14.18
N ILE A 187 -16.35 3.87 -13.64
CA ILE A 187 -15.90 5.11 -14.30
C ILE A 187 -14.44 5.05 -14.78
N GLY A 188 -13.73 3.98 -14.40
CA GLY A 188 -12.35 3.72 -14.73
C GLY A 188 -11.33 4.27 -13.72
N PRO A 189 -10.15 3.62 -13.60
CA PRO A 189 -9.15 3.92 -12.57
C PRO A 189 -8.60 5.34 -12.67
N LYS A 190 -8.42 5.86 -13.86
CA LYS A 190 -7.88 7.22 -14.06
C LYS A 190 -8.75 8.29 -13.42
N LYS A 191 -10.07 8.19 -13.54
CA LYS A 191 -11.00 9.15 -12.93
C LYS A 191 -11.02 9.01 -11.41
N VAL A 192 -10.93 7.78 -10.90
CA VAL A 192 -10.83 7.52 -9.46
C VAL A 192 -9.57 8.15 -8.88
N ILE A 193 -8.42 8.00 -9.57
CA ILE A 193 -7.17 8.66 -9.15
C ILE A 193 -7.36 10.18 -9.07
N TYR A 194 -7.98 10.81 -10.08
CA TYR A 194 -8.22 12.25 -10.05
C TYR A 194 -9.11 12.68 -8.88
N ILE A 195 -10.19 11.95 -8.60
CA ILE A 195 -11.08 12.23 -7.46
C ILE A 195 -10.31 12.08 -6.15
N ALA A 196 -9.52 11.01 -6.02
CA ALA A 196 -8.73 10.76 -4.83
C ALA A 196 -7.67 11.85 -4.60
N LEU A 197 -6.92 12.23 -5.63
CA LEU A 197 -5.92 13.30 -5.53
C LEU A 197 -6.56 14.67 -5.25
N ALA A 198 -7.69 14.97 -5.88
CA ALA A 198 -8.43 16.21 -5.59
C ALA A 198 -8.88 16.26 -4.12
N GLY A 199 -9.44 15.16 -3.60
CA GLY A 199 -9.80 15.05 -2.19
C GLY A 199 -8.61 15.24 -1.25
N LEU A 200 -7.47 14.61 -1.55
CA LEU A 200 -6.23 14.76 -0.77
C LEU A 200 -5.72 16.20 -0.79
N ILE A 201 -5.73 16.87 -1.96
CA ILE A 201 -5.27 18.26 -2.09
C ILE A 201 -6.21 19.20 -1.32
N ILE A 202 -7.52 19.07 -1.47
CA ILE A 202 -8.50 19.92 -0.81
C ILE A 202 -8.39 19.76 0.71
N LEU A 203 -8.44 18.52 1.22
CA LEU A 203 -8.36 18.27 2.66
C LEU A 203 -6.98 18.64 3.22
N GLY A 204 -5.89 18.30 2.51
CA GLY A 204 -4.55 18.67 2.93
C GLY A 204 -4.35 20.19 2.97
N ALA A 205 -4.84 20.93 1.98
CA ALA A 205 -4.81 22.39 1.99
C ALA A 205 -5.66 22.98 3.14
N THR A 206 -6.81 22.37 3.44
CA THR A 206 -7.65 22.77 4.57
C THR A 206 -6.90 22.61 5.90
N LEU A 207 -6.16 21.51 6.08
CA LEU A 207 -5.37 21.28 7.31
C LEU A 207 -4.28 22.34 7.55
N LEU A 208 -3.77 22.99 6.51
CA LEU A 208 -2.78 24.06 6.65
C LEU A 208 -3.37 25.38 7.20
N ILE A 209 -4.68 25.55 7.08
CA ILE A 209 -5.37 26.78 7.49
C ILE A 209 -5.98 26.62 8.89
N ILE A 210 -6.24 25.39 9.30
CA ILE A 210 -6.86 25.06 10.59
C ILE A 210 -5.86 25.33 11.72
N GLN A 211 -6.37 25.89 12.82
CA GLN A 211 -5.61 26.14 14.06
C GLN A 211 -6.13 25.34 15.25
N ASP A 212 -7.26 24.69 15.09
CA ASP A 212 -7.95 23.94 16.14
C ASP A 212 -7.75 22.44 16.00
N LYS A 213 -7.44 21.78 17.12
CA LYS A 213 -7.17 20.35 17.21
C LYS A 213 -8.39 19.50 16.82
N GLU A 214 -9.59 19.90 17.21
CA GLU A 214 -10.82 19.16 16.88
C GLU A 214 -11.06 19.19 15.37
N MET A 215 -10.88 20.35 14.75
CA MET A 215 -10.99 20.50 13.30
C MET A 215 -9.92 19.71 12.56
N PHE A 216 -8.71 19.58 13.15
CA PHE A 216 -7.67 18.71 12.58
C PHE A 216 -8.13 17.25 12.50
N TRP A 217 -8.86 16.74 13.51
CA TRP A 217 -9.47 15.41 13.45
C TRP A 217 -10.54 15.31 12.36
N VAL A 218 -11.44 16.29 12.31
CA VAL A 218 -12.57 16.31 11.37
C VAL A 218 -12.11 16.29 9.90
N PHE A 219 -11.04 17.00 9.57
CA PHE A 219 -10.53 17.08 8.19
C PHE A 219 -9.36 16.11 7.93
N GLY A 220 -8.61 15.73 8.94
CA GLY A 220 -7.46 14.85 8.81
C GLY A 220 -7.86 13.38 8.61
N VAL A 221 -8.81 12.86 9.37
CA VAL A 221 -9.27 11.47 9.22
C VAL A 221 -9.85 11.19 7.83
N PRO A 222 -10.67 12.06 7.22
CA PRO A 222 -11.14 11.88 5.85
C PRO A 222 -10.07 11.82 4.78
N LEU A 223 -8.83 12.30 5.03
CA LEU A 223 -7.71 12.06 4.11
C LEU A 223 -7.54 10.57 3.79
N GLY A 224 -7.71 9.73 4.81
CA GLY A 224 -7.67 8.27 4.64
C GLY A 224 -8.61 7.78 3.54
N LEU A 225 -9.85 8.31 3.47
CA LEU A 225 -10.84 7.90 2.47
C LEU A 225 -10.33 8.05 1.03
N PHE A 226 -9.36 8.90 0.78
CA PHE A 226 -8.79 9.14 -0.54
C PHE A 226 -7.43 8.47 -0.75
N VAL A 227 -6.70 8.16 0.32
CA VAL A 227 -5.40 7.47 0.22
C VAL A 227 -5.58 6.05 -0.30
N GLY A 228 -6.51 5.27 0.27
CA GLY A 228 -6.80 3.91 -0.17
C GLY A 228 -7.14 3.82 -1.66
N PRO A 229 -8.11 4.62 -2.15
CA PRO A 229 -8.44 4.69 -3.57
C PRO A 229 -7.29 5.15 -4.47
N ALA A 230 -6.49 6.13 -4.04
CA ALA A 230 -5.33 6.58 -4.80
C ALA A 230 -4.36 5.43 -5.07
N GLN A 231 -4.10 4.59 -4.07
CA GLN A 231 -3.22 3.42 -4.19
C GLN A 231 -3.86 2.29 -5.00
N SER A 232 -5.10 1.91 -4.69
CA SER A 232 -5.78 0.79 -5.35
C SER A 232 -6.08 1.06 -6.82
N ALA A 233 -6.56 2.26 -7.17
CA ALA A 233 -6.84 2.65 -8.54
C ALA A 233 -5.55 2.86 -9.35
N SER A 234 -4.46 3.26 -8.72
CA SER A 234 -3.15 3.33 -9.38
C SER A 234 -2.68 1.95 -9.82
N ARG A 235 -2.80 0.94 -8.95
CA ARG A 235 -2.51 -0.45 -9.29
C ARG A 235 -3.44 -0.97 -10.40
N SER A 236 -4.74 -0.68 -10.30
CA SER A 236 -5.74 -1.02 -11.31
C SER A 236 -5.40 -0.39 -12.67
N LEU A 237 -5.04 0.89 -12.71
CA LEU A 237 -4.64 1.57 -13.94
C LEU A 237 -3.43 0.90 -14.58
N MET A 238 -2.39 0.60 -13.78
CA MET A 238 -1.21 -0.10 -14.28
C MET A 238 -1.55 -1.46 -14.86
N ALA A 239 -2.43 -2.21 -14.20
CA ALA A 239 -2.91 -3.51 -14.68
C ALA A 239 -3.64 -3.43 -16.04
N HIS A 240 -4.34 -2.32 -16.30
CA HIS A 240 -5.03 -2.11 -17.57
C HIS A 240 -4.11 -1.67 -18.72
N ILE A 241 -3.08 -0.86 -18.43
CA ILE A 241 -2.24 -0.28 -19.48
C ILE A 241 -0.97 -1.07 -19.75
N ALA A 242 -0.54 -1.94 -18.83
CA ALA A 242 0.66 -2.76 -18.99
C ALA A 242 0.46 -3.81 -20.10
N PRO A 243 1.35 -3.86 -21.12
CA PRO A 243 1.31 -4.90 -22.13
C PRO A 243 1.46 -6.29 -21.49
N PRO A 244 0.68 -7.31 -21.90
CA PRO A 244 0.73 -8.64 -21.29
C PRO A 244 2.12 -9.26 -21.21
N ALA A 245 2.94 -9.05 -22.25
CA ALA A 245 4.30 -9.58 -22.32
C ALA A 245 5.31 -8.88 -21.40
N LEU A 246 5.00 -7.68 -20.91
CA LEU A 246 5.91 -6.83 -20.10
C LEU A 246 5.32 -6.47 -18.74
N ARG A 247 4.30 -7.20 -18.27
CA ARG A 247 3.59 -6.86 -17.02
C ARG A 247 4.51 -6.79 -15.82
N THR A 248 5.33 -7.80 -15.62
CA THR A 248 6.24 -7.88 -14.46
C THR A 248 7.24 -6.73 -14.47
N GLU A 249 7.83 -6.42 -15.62
CA GLU A 249 8.77 -5.30 -15.77
C GLU A 249 8.09 -3.96 -15.54
N MET A 250 6.87 -3.79 -16.05
CA MET A 250 6.09 -2.57 -15.86
C MET A 250 5.67 -2.38 -14.40
N PHE A 251 5.32 -3.46 -13.69
CA PHE A 251 5.09 -3.39 -12.24
C PHE A 251 6.38 -3.22 -11.45
N GLY A 252 7.52 -3.71 -11.95
CA GLY A 252 8.84 -3.36 -11.41
C GLY A 252 9.10 -1.86 -11.49
N LEU A 253 8.89 -1.24 -12.66
CA LEU A 253 9.00 0.22 -12.82
C LEU A 253 7.96 1.01 -12.01
N TYR A 254 6.80 0.42 -11.77
CA TYR A 254 5.75 0.98 -10.93
C TYR A 254 6.13 0.98 -9.44
N ALA A 255 6.96 0.06 -8.97
CA ALA A 255 7.39 -0.03 -7.58
C ALA A 255 8.49 0.99 -7.23
N PHE A 256 9.25 1.48 -8.24
CA PHE A 256 10.23 2.56 -8.07
C PHE A 256 9.54 3.92 -7.98
#